data_22a33689b345841947f2fe3b29a4406d
#
_entry.id   22a33689b345841947f2fe3b29a4406d
#
_cell.length_a   1.000
_cell.length_b   1.000
_cell.length_c   1.000
_cell.angle_alpha   90.00
_cell.angle_beta   90.00
_cell.angle_gamma   90.00
#
_symmetry.space_group_name_H-M   'P 1'
#
loop_
_entity.id
_entity.type
_entity.pdbx_description
1 polymer ?
#
loop_
_entity_poly.entity_id
_entity_poly.type
_entity_poly.pdbx_seq_one_letter_code
_entity_poly.pdbx_strand_id
1 'polypeptide(L)'
;MRSPARVLNSLTKHSQTTEYRFERLYRILFNEEMYYLAYQRIYAKPGNMTQGADGETIDRMSLPRIEKLILSLKDESYSPQPSRRMYIPKKNGKTRPLGVPSFDDKLVQEVVRMVLEAIYEGHFEDTSHGFRPHRSCHTALNAVQKTFTGKKWFIEGDIKGFFDNVNHDILIDILKERISDERFIRLIRKFLKAGYLEQWQFHGTYSGMPQGGIISPVLANIYLDKLDKYMKEYASKFDKGDRGRQQREYEVLTYQKRLVMRELKTATNNVERKVLVKRLKEIDKTRSAMPCFDPMDGNFKRLKYVRYADDFLIGIIGSKEDAVKIKDDIKRFLADRLALELSDEKTLITHTEKPAKFLGYEVTVRRSNLQKRNKRGSLSRVYGNKVRLKVTTEVIKKKLLELGVLKFSYHNGHEQWIPKHRSELINNDDLEILDSYNAEIRGFYNYYSIANNASELNTFHYIMQYSMYKTFAGKYRTTVRRICRKYKRNGVFTVGYTVKNGKAKERRLYNEGFKRKRPSYDRSIDRCPNPMPGVSTTSLIDRLKARKCELCGATDNLVMHHVRKLGELKGKENWEKLMIARRRKTMAVCGSCHQKIHHGTF
;
A
#
# COMPACT_ATOMS: atom_id res chain seq x y z
N MET A 1 -14.95 -5.42 32.22
CA MET A 1 -15.10 -6.00 30.84
C MET A 1 -13.81 -6.69 30.41
N ARG A 2 -13.86 -7.60 29.39
CA ARG A 2 -12.64 -8.26 28.88
C ARG A 2 -11.82 -7.26 28.07
N SER A 3 -10.49 -7.28 28.21
CA SER A 3 -9.62 -6.41 27.41
C SER A 3 -9.77 -6.69 25.91
N PRO A 4 -9.63 -5.67 25.04
CA PRO A 4 -9.72 -5.83 23.57
C PRO A 4 -8.82 -6.94 23.02
N ALA A 5 -7.59 -7.03 23.53
CA ALA A 5 -6.65 -8.07 23.12
C ALA A 5 -7.18 -9.49 23.39
N ARG A 6 -7.78 -9.73 24.57
CA ARG A 6 -8.37 -11.04 24.89
C ARG A 6 -9.57 -11.36 24.00
N VAL A 7 -10.41 -10.35 23.71
CA VAL A 7 -11.58 -10.53 22.82
C VAL A 7 -11.10 -10.89 21.41
N LEU A 8 -10.22 -10.11 20.82
CA LEU A 8 -9.73 -10.32 19.46
C LEU A 8 -8.94 -11.62 19.32
N ASN A 9 -8.08 -11.96 20.31
CA ASN A 9 -7.34 -13.22 20.31
C ASN A 9 -8.28 -14.44 20.40
N SER A 10 -9.36 -14.34 21.20
CA SER A 10 -10.38 -15.40 21.27
C SER A 10 -11.06 -15.60 19.92
N LEU A 11 -11.45 -14.52 19.22
CA LEU A 11 -12.03 -14.61 17.88
C LEU A 11 -11.05 -15.25 16.90
N THR A 12 -9.79 -14.83 16.90
CA THR A 12 -8.76 -15.39 16.02
C THR A 12 -8.52 -16.88 16.30
N LYS A 13 -8.55 -17.29 17.57
CA LYS A 13 -8.41 -18.71 17.94
C LYS A 13 -9.58 -19.54 17.41
N HIS A 14 -10.82 -19.11 17.64
CA HIS A 14 -12.01 -19.81 17.13
C HIS A 14 -12.09 -19.79 15.60
N SER A 15 -11.56 -18.76 14.96
CA SER A 15 -11.55 -18.67 13.49
C SER A 15 -10.71 -19.78 12.84
N GLN A 16 -9.74 -20.36 13.54
CA GLN A 16 -8.93 -21.46 13.01
C GLN A 16 -9.75 -22.73 12.72
N THR A 17 -10.90 -22.88 13.36
CA THR A 17 -11.84 -23.98 13.07
C THR A 17 -12.74 -23.55 11.91
N THR A 18 -12.66 -24.26 10.79
CA THR A 18 -13.33 -23.89 9.53
C THR A 18 -14.85 -23.86 9.68
N GLU A 19 -15.43 -24.79 10.44
CA GLU A 19 -16.87 -24.93 10.62
C GLU A 19 -17.44 -24.05 11.75
N TYR A 20 -16.55 -23.35 12.49
CA TYR A 20 -17.01 -22.52 13.60
C TYR A 20 -17.81 -21.33 13.10
N ARG A 21 -19.04 -21.19 13.59
CA ARG A 21 -19.93 -20.05 13.32
C ARG A 21 -19.93 -19.11 14.52
N PHE A 22 -19.71 -17.85 14.24
CA PHE A 22 -19.62 -16.82 15.25
C PHE A 22 -20.99 -16.30 15.64
N GLU A 23 -21.31 -16.45 16.92
CA GLU A 23 -22.50 -15.91 17.57
C GLU A 23 -22.12 -14.75 18.50
N ARG A 24 -23.09 -13.93 18.88
CA ARG A 24 -22.96 -12.89 19.90
C ARG A 24 -21.85 -11.87 19.63
N LEU A 25 -21.49 -11.62 18.37
CA LEU A 25 -20.49 -10.62 18.00
C LEU A 25 -20.97 -9.21 18.30
N TYR A 26 -22.28 -8.96 18.18
CA TYR A 26 -22.89 -7.66 18.45
C TYR A 26 -22.65 -7.19 19.88
N ARG A 27 -22.55 -8.10 20.85
CA ARG A 27 -22.23 -7.77 22.25
C ARG A 27 -20.83 -7.19 22.42
N ILE A 28 -19.90 -7.43 21.51
CA ILE A 28 -18.55 -6.85 21.54
C ILE A 28 -18.62 -5.32 21.39
N LEU A 29 -19.63 -4.81 20.68
CA LEU A 29 -19.88 -3.39 20.48
C LEU A 29 -20.33 -2.66 21.77
N PHE A 30 -20.62 -3.39 22.84
CA PHE A 30 -20.95 -2.81 24.14
C PHE A 30 -19.73 -2.60 25.04
N ASN A 31 -18.55 -2.99 24.57
CA ASN A 31 -17.31 -2.90 25.32
C ASN A 31 -16.60 -1.57 25.05
N GLU A 32 -16.60 -0.67 26.00
CA GLU A 32 -15.97 0.65 25.94
C GLU A 32 -14.49 0.59 25.55
N GLU A 33 -13.75 -0.41 26.07
CA GLU A 33 -12.33 -0.57 25.79
C GLU A 33 -12.05 -0.81 24.29
N MET A 34 -13.02 -1.39 23.55
CA MET A 34 -12.93 -1.52 22.09
C MET A 34 -12.96 -0.16 21.41
N TYR A 35 -13.77 0.79 21.89
CA TYR A 35 -13.82 2.17 21.36
C TYR A 35 -12.58 2.98 21.72
N TYR A 36 -12.02 2.76 22.92
CA TYR A 36 -10.75 3.38 23.29
C TYR A 36 -9.62 2.94 22.34
N LEU A 37 -9.55 1.65 22.04
CA LEU A 37 -8.61 1.12 21.05
C LEU A 37 -8.91 1.63 19.65
N ALA A 38 -10.18 1.68 19.24
CA ALA A 38 -10.60 2.23 17.96
C ALA A 38 -10.16 3.70 17.80
N TYR A 39 -10.44 4.53 18.81
CA TYR A 39 -10.03 5.93 18.82
C TYR A 39 -8.50 6.09 18.73
N GLN A 40 -7.72 5.32 19.48
CA GLN A 40 -6.26 5.32 19.40
C GLN A 40 -5.74 4.95 18.00
N ARG A 41 -6.41 4.04 17.30
CA ARG A 41 -6.02 3.62 15.95
C ARG A 41 -6.34 4.64 14.87
N ILE A 42 -7.40 5.42 15.04
CA ILE A 42 -7.87 6.32 13.98
C ILE A 42 -7.51 7.78 14.20
N TYR A 43 -7.28 8.26 15.43
CA TYR A 43 -7.16 9.70 15.72
C TYR A 43 -6.09 10.43 14.90
N ALA A 44 -4.97 9.79 14.63
CA ALA A 44 -3.84 10.40 13.90
C ALA A 44 -4.02 10.38 12.38
N LYS A 45 -5.10 9.73 11.87
CA LYS A 45 -5.29 9.60 10.41
C LYS A 45 -5.69 10.96 9.80
N PRO A 46 -5.14 11.32 8.62
CA PRO A 46 -5.60 12.48 7.88
C PRO A 46 -7.11 12.41 7.61
N GLY A 47 -7.79 13.54 7.62
CA GLY A 47 -9.21 13.62 7.29
C GLY A 47 -10.18 13.44 8.46
N ASN A 48 -9.71 13.15 9.69
CA ASN A 48 -10.62 13.08 10.84
C ASN A 48 -11.16 14.44 11.31
N MET A 49 -10.48 15.52 10.94
CA MET A 49 -10.97 16.89 11.09
C MET A 49 -11.87 17.33 9.92
N THR A 50 -12.16 16.45 8.96
CA THR A 50 -13.13 16.72 7.91
C THR A 50 -14.50 16.33 8.41
N GLN A 51 -15.42 17.29 8.39
CA GLN A 51 -16.80 17.10 8.83
C GLN A 51 -17.52 16.01 8.04
N GLY A 52 -18.28 15.18 8.73
CA GLY A 52 -19.24 14.25 8.14
C GLY A 52 -20.48 14.99 7.60
N ALA A 53 -21.53 14.23 7.32
CA ALA A 53 -22.85 14.79 6.94
C ALA A 53 -23.53 15.52 8.12
N ASP A 54 -23.23 15.08 9.33
CA ASP A 54 -23.70 15.65 10.60
C ASP A 54 -22.94 16.91 11.05
N GLY A 55 -21.94 17.34 10.30
CA GLY A 55 -21.05 18.44 10.68
C GLY A 55 -20.02 18.11 11.74
N GLU A 56 -20.08 16.91 12.33
CA GLU A 56 -19.21 16.47 13.41
C GLU A 56 -17.84 16.02 12.91
N THR A 57 -16.84 16.19 13.78
CA THR A 57 -15.46 15.77 13.54
C THR A 57 -14.93 14.97 14.73
N ILE A 58 -13.64 14.63 14.71
CA ILE A 58 -12.95 14.05 15.85
C ILE A 58 -12.85 15.00 17.04
N ASP A 59 -12.99 16.29 16.83
CA ASP A 59 -12.98 17.29 17.89
C ASP A 59 -14.14 17.04 18.87
N ARG A 60 -14.01 17.47 20.12
CA ARG A 60 -14.96 17.19 21.22
C ARG A 60 -15.11 15.69 21.58
N MET A 61 -14.11 14.84 21.21
CA MET A 61 -14.15 13.44 21.63
C MET A 61 -14.10 13.33 23.15
N SER A 62 -15.02 12.58 23.74
CA SER A 62 -15.16 12.43 25.20
C SER A 62 -15.63 11.03 25.58
N LEU A 63 -15.49 10.67 26.86
CA LEU A 63 -16.00 9.39 27.38
C LEU A 63 -17.53 9.32 27.31
N PRO A 64 -18.30 10.36 27.72
CA PRO A 64 -19.76 10.39 27.58
C PRO A 64 -20.23 10.22 26.11
N ARG A 65 -19.46 10.71 25.12
CA ARG A 65 -19.79 10.49 23.70
C ARG A 65 -19.74 9.01 23.34
N ILE A 66 -18.74 8.26 23.85
CA ILE A 66 -18.64 6.82 23.67
C ILE A 66 -19.79 6.10 24.39
N GLU A 67 -20.09 6.47 25.63
CA GLU A 67 -21.20 5.89 26.40
C GLU A 67 -22.53 6.04 25.69
N LYS A 68 -22.84 7.27 25.20
CA LYS A 68 -24.05 7.55 24.41
C LYS A 68 -24.13 6.67 23.15
N LEU A 69 -22.99 6.51 22.45
CA LEU A 69 -22.91 5.66 21.26
C LEU A 69 -23.19 4.19 21.59
N ILE A 70 -22.62 3.69 22.70
CA ILE A 70 -22.86 2.33 23.17
C ILE A 70 -24.33 2.13 23.57
N LEU A 71 -24.95 3.09 24.21
CA LEU A 71 -26.37 3.02 24.58
C LEU A 71 -27.25 2.87 23.34
N SER A 72 -27.02 3.69 22.30
CA SER A 72 -27.79 3.58 21.06
C SER A 72 -27.56 2.27 20.30
N LEU A 73 -26.42 1.61 20.52
CA LEU A 73 -26.17 0.27 19.98
C LEU A 73 -26.87 -0.81 20.82
N LYS A 74 -26.97 -0.64 22.14
CA LYS A 74 -27.65 -1.61 23.02
C LYS A 74 -29.14 -1.70 22.74
N ASP A 75 -29.79 -0.57 22.55
CA ASP A 75 -31.23 -0.46 22.24
C ASP A 75 -31.56 -0.56 20.74
N GLU A 76 -30.53 -0.78 19.90
CA GLU A 76 -30.61 -0.87 18.42
C GLU A 76 -31.13 0.41 17.72
N SER A 77 -31.24 1.54 18.42
CA SER A 77 -31.61 2.83 17.83
C SER A 77 -30.51 3.43 16.94
N TYR A 78 -29.28 2.93 17.04
CA TYR A 78 -28.18 3.38 16.22
C TYR A 78 -28.46 3.22 14.73
N SER A 79 -28.36 4.33 14.00
CA SER A 79 -28.42 4.35 12.54
C SER A 79 -27.24 5.15 11.99
N PRO A 80 -26.43 4.54 11.09
CA PRO A 80 -25.31 5.25 10.45
C PRO A 80 -25.82 6.45 9.65
N GLN A 81 -25.05 7.54 9.70
CA GLN A 81 -25.33 8.73 8.90
C GLN A 81 -24.88 8.51 7.44
N PRO A 82 -25.53 9.15 6.47
CA PRO A 82 -25.06 9.16 5.08
C PRO A 82 -23.63 9.70 5.01
N SER A 83 -22.79 9.10 4.17
CA SER A 83 -21.43 9.60 3.97
C SER A 83 -21.47 10.90 3.15
N ARG A 84 -20.74 11.93 3.56
CA ARG A 84 -20.60 13.14 2.74
C ARG A 84 -19.70 12.87 1.54
N ARG A 85 -20.21 13.04 0.32
CA ARG A 85 -19.45 12.83 -0.91
C ARG A 85 -18.50 13.98 -1.19
N MET A 86 -17.24 13.66 -1.45
CA MET A 86 -16.21 14.59 -1.89
C MET A 86 -15.50 14.02 -3.11
N TYR A 87 -15.09 14.88 -4.04
CA TYR A 87 -14.39 14.45 -5.24
C TYR A 87 -12.90 14.73 -5.14
N ILE A 88 -12.10 13.68 -5.35
CA ILE A 88 -10.64 13.78 -5.44
C ILE A 88 -10.23 13.62 -6.91
N PRO A 89 -9.45 14.55 -7.47
CA PRO A 89 -9.02 14.46 -8.86
C PRO A 89 -8.16 13.21 -9.07
N LYS A 90 -8.49 12.44 -10.12
CA LYS A 90 -7.67 11.32 -10.60
C LYS A 90 -6.60 11.86 -11.56
N LYS A 91 -5.54 11.06 -11.71
CA LYS A 91 -4.40 11.36 -12.59
C LYS A 91 -4.74 11.48 -14.08
N ASN A 92 -5.91 11.03 -14.51
CA ASN A 92 -6.41 11.08 -15.90
C ASN A 92 -7.46 12.18 -16.13
N GLY A 93 -7.53 13.19 -15.26
CA GLY A 93 -8.50 14.28 -15.34
C GLY A 93 -9.91 13.93 -14.84
N LYS A 94 -10.23 12.65 -14.62
CA LYS A 94 -11.49 12.22 -13.99
C LYS A 94 -11.41 12.42 -12.47
N THR A 95 -12.55 12.47 -11.81
CA THR A 95 -12.65 12.52 -10.36
C THR A 95 -12.90 11.15 -9.75
N ARG A 96 -12.52 10.98 -8.49
CA ARG A 96 -12.87 9.82 -7.67
C ARG A 96 -13.81 10.27 -6.57
N PRO A 97 -15.03 9.75 -6.48
CA PRO A 97 -15.89 10.03 -5.35
C PRO A 97 -15.32 9.37 -4.09
N LEU A 98 -15.24 10.14 -3.01
CA LEU A 98 -14.84 9.68 -1.69
C LEU A 98 -15.99 9.95 -0.73
N GLY A 99 -16.48 8.92 -0.05
CA GLY A 99 -17.43 9.07 1.05
C GLY A 99 -16.71 9.38 2.36
N VAL A 100 -17.08 10.44 3.02
CA VAL A 100 -16.59 10.81 4.35
C VAL A 100 -17.67 10.47 5.37
N PRO A 101 -17.55 9.34 6.12
CA PRO A 101 -18.49 8.98 7.18
C PRO A 101 -18.41 9.98 8.35
N SER A 102 -19.46 10.07 9.16
CA SER A 102 -19.42 10.80 10.42
C SER A 102 -18.33 10.24 11.35
N PHE A 103 -17.91 11.01 12.34
CA PHE A 103 -16.83 10.53 13.21
C PHE A 103 -17.30 9.38 14.11
N ASP A 104 -18.52 9.41 14.59
CA ASP A 104 -19.10 8.34 15.40
C ASP A 104 -19.23 7.05 14.59
N ASP A 105 -19.65 7.15 13.33
CA ASP A 105 -19.68 6.01 12.42
C ASP A 105 -18.28 5.44 12.19
N LYS A 106 -17.25 6.29 12.06
CA LYS A 106 -15.85 5.83 11.96
C LYS A 106 -15.41 5.02 13.18
N LEU A 107 -15.85 5.39 14.38
CA LEU A 107 -15.55 4.63 15.60
C LEU A 107 -16.21 3.26 15.59
N VAL A 108 -17.51 3.18 15.31
CA VAL A 108 -18.24 1.91 15.23
C VAL A 108 -17.66 1.04 14.11
N GLN A 109 -17.42 1.62 12.94
CA GLN A 109 -16.80 0.90 11.82
C GLN A 109 -15.41 0.34 12.17
N GLU A 110 -14.59 1.07 12.96
CA GLU A 110 -13.28 0.56 13.37
C GLU A 110 -13.42 -0.63 14.33
N VAL A 111 -14.40 -0.62 15.25
CA VAL A 111 -14.67 -1.78 16.11
C VAL A 111 -15.13 -2.97 15.27
N VAL A 112 -16.08 -2.77 14.35
CA VAL A 112 -16.55 -3.82 13.42
C VAL A 112 -15.40 -4.35 12.57
N ARG A 113 -14.52 -3.46 12.06
CA ARG A 113 -13.33 -3.85 11.28
C ARG A 113 -12.39 -4.74 12.08
N MET A 114 -12.13 -4.41 13.35
CA MET A 114 -11.28 -5.23 14.24
C MET A 114 -11.86 -6.64 14.43
N VAL A 115 -13.18 -6.74 14.61
CA VAL A 115 -13.87 -8.03 14.76
C VAL A 115 -13.77 -8.83 13.46
N LEU A 116 -14.11 -8.24 12.31
CA LEU A 116 -14.04 -8.91 11.01
C LEU A 116 -12.61 -9.33 10.66
N GLU A 117 -11.62 -8.49 10.94
CA GLU A 117 -10.20 -8.81 10.72
C GLU A 117 -9.77 -10.01 11.57
N ALA A 118 -10.17 -10.08 12.85
CA ALA A 118 -9.86 -11.21 13.71
C ALA A 118 -10.50 -12.53 13.23
N ILE A 119 -11.66 -12.46 12.57
CA ILE A 119 -12.37 -13.63 12.05
C ILE A 119 -11.80 -14.09 10.71
N TYR A 120 -11.52 -13.16 9.77
CA TYR A 120 -11.26 -13.51 8.37
C TYR A 120 -9.79 -13.52 7.98
N GLU A 121 -8.90 -12.79 8.69
CA GLU A 121 -7.49 -12.64 8.28
C GLU A 121 -6.76 -13.98 8.12
N GLY A 122 -7.03 -14.95 9.01
CA GLY A 122 -6.44 -16.29 8.95
C GLY A 122 -6.94 -17.17 7.80
N HIS A 123 -8.02 -16.76 7.11
CA HIS A 123 -8.65 -17.55 6.03
C HIS A 123 -8.39 -17.00 4.64
N PHE A 124 -7.91 -15.77 4.54
CA PHE A 124 -7.57 -15.20 3.25
C PHE A 124 -6.38 -15.93 2.63
N GLU A 125 -6.47 -16.22 1.34
CA GLU A 125 -5.40 -16.85 0.59
C GLU A 125 -4.12 -15.99 0.60
N ASP A 126 -2.97 -16.66 0.52
CA ASP A 126 -1.66 -16.00 0.49
C ASP A 126 -1.44 -15.14 -0.75
N THR A 127 -2.26 -15.33 -1.77
CA THR A 127 -2.24 -14.57 -3.02
C THR A 127 -2.86 -13.18 -2.88
N SER A 128 -3.61 -12.91 -1.80
CA SER A 128 -4.24 -11.63 -1.50
C SER A 128 -3.35 -10.75 -0.62
N HIS A 129 -3.05 -9.53 -1.05
CA HIS A 129 -2.10 -8.64 -0.36
C HIS A 129 -2.67 -7.26 0.02
N GLY A 130 -3.73 -6.79 -0.64
CA GLY A 130 -4.29 -5.45 -0.40
C GLY A 130 -5.00 -5.34 0.94
N PHE A 131 -4.79 -4.23 1.66
CA PHE A 131 -5.50 -3.88 2.90
C PHE A 131 -5.38 -4.87 4.07
N ARG A 132 -4.47 -5.82 4.01
CA ARG A 132 -4.24 -6.84 5.06
C ARG A 132 -3.12 -6.43 6.02
N PRO A 133 -3.16 -6.86 7.31
CA PRO A 133 -2.03 -6.70 8.23
C PRO A 133 -0.77 -7.38 7.68
N HIS A 134 0.40 -6.75 7.91
CA HIS A 134 1.70 -7.28 7.48
C HIS A 134 1.83 -7.60 5.98
N ARG A 135 0.94 -7.02 5.15
CA ARG A 135 0.98 -7.10 3.69
C ARG A 135 1.10 -5.70 3.10
N SER A 136 1.81 -5.56 1.99
CA SER A 136 2.05 -4.29 1.30
C SER A 136 2.16 -4.51 -0.21
N CYS A 137 2.26 -3.45 -1.01
CA CYS A 137 2.59 -3.57 -2.43
C CYS A 137 3.88 -4.37 -2.65
N HIS A 138 4.87 -4.21 -1.74
CA HIS A 138 6.11 -4.98 -1.84
C HIS A 138 5.92 -6.48 -1.62
N THR A 139 5.00 -6.90 -0.75
CA THR A 139 4.73 -8.33 -0.57
C THR A 139 4.08 -8.94 -1.80
N ALA A 140 3.15 -8.23 -2.45
CA ALA A 140 2.55 -8.65 -3.71
C ALA A 140 3.61 -8.76 -4.83
N LEU A 141 4.41 -7.71 -5.02
CA LEU A 141 5.46 -7.68 -6.03
C LEU A 141 6.55 -8.73 -5.77
N ASN A 142 6.87 -9.01 -4.51
CA ASN A 142 7.79 -10.07 -4.13
C ASN A 142 7.22 -11.47 -4.45
N ALA A 143 5.91 -11.67 -4.23
CA ALA A 143 5.23 -12.89 -4.65
C ALA A 143 5.33 -13.07 -6.17
N VAL A 144 5.08 -12.01 -6.95
CA VAL A 144 5.26 -12.01 -8.41
C VAL A 144 6.71 -12.35 -8.77
N GLN A 145 7.72 -11.71 -8.16
CA GLN A 145 9.13 -12.00 -8.43
C GLN A 145 9.53 -13.45 -8.16
N LYS A 146 8.97 -14.06 -7.13
CA LYS A 146 9.31 -15.43 -6.72
C LYS A 146 8.57 -16.48 -7.55
N THR A 147 7.29 -16.24 -7.85
CA THR A 147 6.41 -17.29 -8.39
C THR A 147 6.17 -17.20 -9.90
N PHE A 148 6.45 -16.04 -10.53
CA PHE A 148 6.20 -15.83 -11.96
C PHE A 148 7.43 -16.11 -12.85
N THR A 149 8.47 -16.71 -12.30
CA THR A 149 9.66 -17.14 -13.07
C THR A 149 9.23 -18.08 -14.20
N GLY A 150 9.72 -17.84 -15.41
CA GLY A 150 9.45 -18.69 -16.58
C GLY A 150 8.07 -18.55 -17.22
N LYS A 151 7.20 -17.69 -16.69
CA LYS A 151 5.89 -17.45 -17.30
C LYS A 151 6.02 -16.89 -18.70
N LYS A 152 5.04 -17.17 -19.57
CA LYS A 152 4.99 -16.71 -20.97
C LYS A 152 3.99 -15.61 -21.19
N TRP A 153 2.84 -15.67 -20.49
CA TRP A 153 1.76 -14.71 -20.61
C TRP A 153 1.43 -14.12 -19.26
N PHE A 154 1.10 -12.84 -19.26
CA PHE A 154 0.46 -12.14 -18.16
C PHE A 154 -0.98 -11.81 -18.53
N ILE A 155 -1.89 -11.92 -17.55
CA ILE A 155 -3.19 -11.29 -17.59
C ILE A 155 -3.18 -10.21 -16.52
N GLU A 156 -3.26 -8.94 -16.96
CA GLU A 156 -3.43 -7.77 -16.10
C GLU A 156 -4.93 -7.60 -15.88
N GLY A 157 -5.44 -7.77 -14.67
CA GLY A 157 -6.86 -7.74 -14.40
C GLY A 157 -7.26 -6.55 -13.54
N ASP A 158 -8.35 -5.88 -13.92
CA ASP A 158 -8.98 -4.77 -13.20
C ASP A 158 -10.50 -4.99 -13.17
N ILE A 159 -11.11 -4.91 -12.00
CA ILE A 159 -12.56 -5.04 -11.85
C ILE A 159 -13.19 -3.66 -12.02
N LYS A 160 -14.14 -3.54 -12.93
CA LYS A 160 -14.80 -2.27 -13.27
C LYS A 160 -15.60 -1.73 -12.10
N GLY A 161 -15.18 -0.57 -11.57
CA GLY A 161 -15.94 0.11 -10.52
C GLY A 161 -16.21 -0.77 -9.29
N PHE A 162 -15.26 -1.60 -8.87
CA PHE A 162 -15.47 -2.62 -7.83
C PHE A 162 -16.24 -2.11 -6.61
N PHE A 163 -15.75 -1.01 -6.00
CA PHE A 163 -16.38 -0.45 -4.80
C PHE A 163 -17.80 0.07 -5.02
N ASP A 164 -18.14 0.46 -6.23
CA ASP A 164 -19.46 0.99 -6.58
C ASP A 164 -20.45 -0.13 -6.98
N ASN A 165 -19.94 -1.33 -7.32
CA ASN A 165 -20.72 -2.44 -7.88
C ASN A 165 -20.83 -3.67 -6.97
N VAL A 166 -20.31 -3.63 -5.73
CA VAL A 166 -20.47 -4.76 -4.80
C VAL A 166 -21.95 -5.00 -4.51
N ASN A 167 -22.43 -6.22 -4.76
CA ASN A 167 -23.79 -6.62 -4.43
C ASN A 167 -23.92 -6.86 -2.93
N HIS A 168 -24.86 -6.15 -2.28
CA HIS A 168 -25.05 -6.20 -0.83
C HIS A 168 -25.54 -7.58 -0.36
N ASP A 169 -26.44 -8.21 -1.09
CA ASP A 169 -27.01 -9.49 -0.68
C ASP A 169 -25.97 -10.61 -0.78
N ILE A 170 -25.21 -10.66 -1.88
CA ILE A 170 -24.09 -11.61 -2.02
C ILE A 170 -23.06 -11.40 -0.90
N LEU A 171 -22.71 -10.14 -0.57
CA LEU A 171 -21.79 -9.87 0.54
C LEU A 171 -22.33 -10.37 1.88
N ILE A 172 -23.60 -10.15 2.15
CA ILE A 172 -24.27 -10.61 3.36
C ILE A 172 -24.29 -12.14 3.43
N ASP A 173 -24.58 -12.81 2.33
CA ASP A 173 -24.58 -14.28 2.26
C ASP A 173 -23.17 -14.84 2.52
N ILE A 174 -22.13 -14.22 1.96
CA ILE A 174 -20.73 -14.59 2.25
C ILE A 174 -20.42 -14.40 3.76
N LEU A 175 -20.88 -13.31 4.37
CA LEU A 175 -20.68 -13.08 5.80
C LEU A 175 -21.43 -14.12 6.65
N LYS A 176 -22.64 -14.49 6.27
CA LYS A 176 -23.48 -15.50 6.94
C LYS A 176 -22.90 -16.92 6.91
N GLU A 177 -21.97 -17.22 6.01
CA GLU A 177 -21.26 -18.51 6.04
C GLU A 177 -20.51 -18.73 7.36
N ARG A 178 -20.02 -17.67 8.01
CA ARG A 178 -19.27 -17.74 9.26
C ARG A 178 -19.90 -17.01 10.43
N ILE A 179 -20.81 -16.09 10.18
CA ILE A 179 -21.44 -15.26 11.20
C ILE A 179 -22.93 -15.57 11.27
N SER A 180 -23.39 -16.09 12.41
CA SER A 180 -24.80 -16.38 12.68
C SER A 180 -25.48 -15.31 13.54
N ASP A 181 -24.74 -14.27 13.98
CA ASP A 181 -25.30 -13.14 14.72
C ASP A 181 -26.05 -12.17 13.80
N GLU A 182 -27.36 -12.33 13.70
CA GLU A 182 -28.23 -11.49 12.86
C GLU A 182 -28.20 -10.00 13.25
N ARG A 183 -27.97 -9.66 14.53
CA ARG A 183 -27.83 -8.25 14.95
C ARG A 183 -26.60 -7.63 14.36
N PHE A 184 -25.49 -8.36 14.35
CA PHE A 184 -24.22 -7.91 13.76
C PHE A 184 -24.34 -7.78 12.22
N ILE A 185 -25.01 -8.73 11.57
CA ILE A 185 -25.28 -8.68 10.13
C ILE A 185 -26.19 -7.49 9.79
N ARG A 186 -27.26 -7.23 10.57
CA ARG A 186 -28.13 -6.06 10.36
C ARG A 186 -27.35 -4.75 10.46
N LEU A 187 -26.41 -4.64 11.41
CA LEU A 187 -25.56 -3.45 11.51
C LEU A 187 -24.70 -3.24 10.26
N ILE A 188 -24.06 -4.29 9.75
CA ILE A 188 -23.31 -4.20 8.50
C ILE A 188 -24.21 -3.76 7.36
N ARG A 189 -25.42 -4.34 7.25
CA ARG A 189 -26.40 -3.93 6.23
C ARG A 189 -26.83 -2.46 6.39
N LYS A 190 -26.99 -1.95 7.63
CA LYS A 190 -27.23 -0.53 7.87
C LYS A 190 -26.09 0.34 7.31
N PHE A 191 -24.82 -0.02 7.52
CA PHE A 191 -23.68 0.71 6.94
C PHE A 191 -23.66 0.68 5.40
N LEU A 192 -24.00 -0.43 4.78
CA LEU A 192 -24.07 -0.56 3.33
C LEU A 192 -25.18 0.30 2.73
N LYS A 193 -26.32 0.41 3.41
CA LYS A 193 -27.51 1.16 2.98
C LYS A 193 -27.53 2.61 3.43
N ALA A 194 -26.56 3.09 4.21
CA ALA A 194 -26.56 4.43 4.79
C ALA A 194 -26.59 5.57 3.75
N GLY A 195 -26.24 5.28 2.49
CA GLY A 195 -26.28 6.27 1.42
C GLY A 195 -25.16 7.31 1.50
N TYR A 196 -25.30 8.34 0.69
CA TYR A 196 -24.39 9.48 0.70
C TYR A 196 -25.14 10.80 0.44
N LEU A 197 -24.55 11.89 0.94
CA LEU A 197 -24.97 13.25 0.64
C LEU A 197 -24.05 13.87 -0.40
N GLU A 198 -24.63 14.34 -1.49
CA GLU A 198 -23.96 15.07 -2.55
C GLU A 198 -24.72 16.36 -2.83
N GLN A 199 -24.03 17.51 -2.76
CA GLN A 199 -24.67 18.83 -2.92
C GLN A 199 -25.93 19.02 -2.03
N TRP A 200 -25.87 18.45 -0.80
CA TRP A 200 -26.97 18.44 0.18
C TRP A 200 -28.20 17.62 -0.22
N GLN A 201 -28.12 16.83 -1.31
CA GLN A 201 -29.14 15.86 -1.69
C GLN A 201 -28.75 14.46 -1.22
N PHE A 202 -29.70 13.73 -0.67
CA PHE A 202 -29.52 12.35 -0.24
C PHE A 202 -29.66 11.41 -1.42
N HIS A 203 -28.72 10.48 -1.52
CA HIS A 203 -28.73 9.38 -2.49
C HIS A 203 -28.63 8.05 -1.76
N GLY A 204 -29.63 7.21 -1.93
CA GLY A 204 -29.61 5.84 -1.40
C GLY A 204 -28.59 4.97 -2.14
N THR A 205 -27.95 4.03 -1.44
CA THR A 205 -27.07 3.01 -2.04
C THR A 205 -27.79 1.68 -2.11
N TYR A 206 -28.02 1.21 -3.31
CA TYR A 206 -28.59 -0.13 -3.60
C TYR A 206 -27.49 -1.16 -3.82
N SER A 207 -26.32 -0.73 -4.25
CA SER A 207 -25.10 -1.51 -4.43
C SER A 207 -23.88 -0.69 -4.01
N GLY A 208 -22.76 -1.36 -3.85
CA GLY A 208 -21.48 -0.70 -3.57
C GLY A 208 -21.20 -0.48 -2.09
N MET A 209 -19.97 -0.12 -1.85
CA MET A 209 -19.43 0.24 -0.53
C MET A 209 -18.83 1.63 -0.59
N PRO A 210 -19.07 2.51 0.40
CA PRO A 210 -18.51 3.87 0.36
C PRO A 210 -16.99 3.83 0.24
N GLN A 211 -16.44 4.41 -0.82
CA GLN A 211 -14.98 4.60 -0.95
C GLN A 211 -14.54 5.59 0.13
N GLY A 212 -13.91 5.11 1.20
CA GLY A 212 -13.49 5.91 2.36
C GLY A 212 -14.08 5.42 3.68
N GLY A 213 -15.04 4.51 3.67
CA GLY A 213 -15.49 3.78 4.86
C GLY A 213 -14.34 2.94 5.46
N ILE A 214 -14.29 2.88 6.80
CA ILE A 214 -13.23 2.14 7.52
C ILE A 214 -13.38 0.62 7.34
N ILE A 215 -14.63 0.13 7.25
CA ILE A 215 -14.91 -1.29 7.04
C ILE A 215 -14.80 -1.72 5.58
N SER A 216 -14.93 -0.81 4.61
CA SER A 216 -14.97 -1.15 3.19
C SER A 216 -13.78 -1.99 2.71
N PRO A 217 -12.52 -1.75 3.14
CA PRO A 217 -11.39 -2.57 2.71
C PRO A 217 -11.43 -4.03 3.19
N VAL A 218 -11.91 -4.30 4.41
CA VAL A 218 -12.01 -5.68 4.91
C VAL A 218 -13.19 -6.40 4.26
N LEU A 219 -14.32 -5.72 4.05
CA LEU A 219 -15.46 -6.27 3.31
C LEU A 219 -15.10 -6.58 1.86
N ALA A 220 -14.32 -5.70 1.22
CA ALA A 220 -13.78 -5.94 -0.12
C ALA A 220 -12.93 -7.22 -0.19
N ASN A 221 -12.07 -7.44 0.79
CA ASN A 221 -11.27 -8.67 0.83
C ASN A 221 -12.13 -9.91 1.10
N ILE A 222 -13.15 -9.83 1.97
CA ILE A 222 -14.10 -10.93 2.24
C ILE A 222 -14.86 -11.29 0.95
N TYR A 223 -15.32 -10.30 0.20
CA TYR A 223 -16.02 -10.50 -1.06
C TYR A 223 -15.13 -11.16 -2.12
N LEU A 224 -13.92 -10.64 -2.31
CA LEU A 224 -12.97 -11.11 -3.32
C LEU A 224 -12.21 -12.38 -2.91
N ASP A 225 -12.32 -12.84 -1.66
CA ASP A 225 -11.78 -14.13 -1.22
C ASP A 225 -12.41 -15.30 -2.00
N LYS A 226 -13.64 -15.13 -2.46
CA LYS A 226 -14.30 -16.10 -3.38
C LYS A 226 -13.53 -16.23 -4.70
N LEU A 227 -13.07 -15.11 -5.25
CA LEU A 227 -12.21 -15.12 -6.44
C LEU A 227 -10.86 -15.76 -6.15
N ASP A 228 -10.24 -15.45 -4.99
CA ASP A 228 -8.95 -16.01 -4.61
C ASP A 228 -9.01 -17.54 -4.49
N LYS A 229 -10.06 -18.06 -3.86
CA LYS A 229 -10.32 -19.51 -3.74
C LYS A 229 -10.61 -20.16 -5.09
N TYR A 230 -11.43 -19.51 -5.92
CA TYR A 230 -11.67 -19.98 -7.29
C TYR A 230 -10.37 -20.07 -8.08
N MET A 231 -9.51 -19.05 -8.01
CA MET A 231 -8.23 -19.04 -8.72
C MET A 231 -7.25 -20.09 -8.19
N LYS A 232 -7.29 -20.42 -6.90
CA LYS A 232 -6.50 -21.51 -6.32
C LYS A 232 -6.94 -22.88 -6.86
N GLU A 233 -8.24 -23.11 -6.87
CA GLU A 233 -8.82 -24.34 -7.44
C GLU A 233 -8.56 -24.42 -8.94
N TYR A 234 -8.77 -23.32 -9.67
CA TYR A 234 -8.50 -23.24 -11.10
C TYR A 234 -7.02 -23.55 -11.40
N ALA A 235 -6.09 -23.00 -10.63
CA ALA A 235 -4.68 -23.28 -10.81
C ALA A 235 -4.35 -24.76 -10.60
N SER A 236 -4.96 -25.41 -9.61
CA SER A 236 -4.74 -26.85 -9.37
C SER A 236 -5.23 -27.73 -10.52
N LYS A 237 -6.33 -27.35 -11.18
CA LYS A 237 -6.86 -28.06 -12.37
C LYS A 237 -6.09 -27.74 -13.65
N PHE A 238 -5.56 -26.52 -13.76
CA PHE A 238 -4.83 -26.05 -14.94
C PHE A 238 -3.38 -26.56 -14.97
N ASP A 239 -2.72 -26.65 -13.80
CA ASP A 239 -1.34 -27.07 -13.67
C ASP A 239 -1.19 -28.53 -14.16
N LYS A 240 -0.28 -28.75 -15.12
CA LYS A 240 -0.08 -30.05 -15.78
C LYS A 240 1.39 -30.39 -15.89
N GLY A 241 1.73 -31.69 -15.68
CA GLY A 241 3.09 -32.22 -15.77
C GLY A 241 4.00 -31.75 -14.62
N ASP A 242 4.98 -32.56 -14.23
CA ASP A 242 5.92 -32.22 -13.15
C ASP A 242 7.07 -31.34 -13.64
N ARG A 243 7.52 -31.58 -14.86
CA ARG A 243 8.66 -30.91 -15.48
C ARG A 243 8.41 -30.70 -16.97
N GLY A 244 8.79 -29.54 -17.47
CA GLY A 244 8.75 -29.25 -18.91
C GLY A 244 9.72 -30.18 -19.68
N ARG A 245 9.33 -30.57 -20.90
CA ARG A 245 10.15 -31.35 -21.81
C ARG A 245 11.41 -30.57 -22.17
N GLN A 246 12.55 -31.22 -22.09
CA GLN A 246 13.80 -30.61 -22.56
C GLN A 246 13.82 -30.56 -24.10
N GLN A 247 14.51 -29.55 -24.65
CA GLN A 247 14.78 -29.55 -26.10
C GLN A 247 15.72 -30.68 -26.47
N ARG A 248 15.42 -31.33 -27.57
CA ARG A 248 16.23 -32.49 -28.06
C ARG A 248 17.72 -32.16 -28.18
N GLU A 249 18.04 -31.01 -28.74
CA GLU A 249 19.44 -30.56 -28.88
C GLU A 249 20.12 -30.37 -27.51
N TYR A 250 19.40 -29.84 -26.53
CA TYR A 250 19.91 -29.67 -25.16
C TYR A 250 20.14 -31.03 -24.47
N GLU A 251 19.29 -32.01 -24.73
CA GLU A 251 19.45 -33.39 -24.22
C GLU A 251 20.67 -34.07 -24.81
N VAL A 252 20.86 -33.95 -26.14
CA VAL A 252 22.04 -34.47 -26.84
C VAL A 252 23.32 -33.88 -26.23
N LEU A 253 23.40 -32.57 -26.07
CA LEU A 253 24.56 -31.90 -25.47
C LEU A 253 24.76 -32.32 -24.00
N THR A 254 23.68 -32.59 -23.28
CA THR A 254 23.74 -33.05 -21.89
C THR A 254 24.29 -34.47 -21.82
N TYR A 255 23.89 -35.34 -22.76
CA TYR A 255 24.41 -36.69 -22.90
C TYR A 255 25.91 -36.68 -23.27
N GLN A 256 26.29 -35.91 -24.31
CA GLN A 256 27.69 -35.75 -24.69
C GLN A 256 28.56 -35.24 -23.53
N LYS A 257 28.05 -34.29 -22.74
CA LYS A 257 28.74 -33.83 -21.53
C LYS A 257 29.00 -34.97 -20.54
N ARG A 258 28.02 -35.85 -20.32
CA ARG A 258 28.15 -36.98 -19.41
C ARG A 258 29.23 -37.97 -19.89
N LEU A 259 29.27 -38.20 -21.20
CA LEU A 259 30.31 -39.08 -21.80
C LEU A 259 31.71 -38.49 -21.58
N VAL A 260 31.91 -37.22 -21.98
CA VAL A 260 33.21 -36.54 -21.80
C VAL A 260 33.62 -36.48 -20.32
N MET A 261 32.66 -36.33 -19.39
CA MET A 261 32.96 -36.38 -17.95
C MET A 261 33.35 -37.76 -17.44
N ARG A 262 32.85 -38.86 -18.05
CA ARG A 262 33.28 -40.22 -17.75
C ARG A 262 34.69 -40.44 -18.25
N GLU A 263 34.98 -40.11 -19.51
CA GLU A 263 36.31 -40.19 -20.13
C GLU A 263 37.33 -39.38 -19.31
N LEU A 264 36.97 -38.18 -18.84
CA LEU A 264 37.86 -37.35 -18.02
C LEU A 264 38.20 -37.96 -16.65
N LYS A 265 37.33 -38.82 -16.11
CA LYS A 265 37.62 -39.56 -14.85
C LYS A 265 38.61 -40.69 -15.04
N THR A 266 38.62 -41.31 -16.21
CA THR A 266 39.49 -42.46 -16.54
C THR A 266 40.78 -42.02 -17.22
N ALA A 267 40.86 -40.82 -17.78
CA ALA A 267 42.05 -40.32 -18.48
C ALA A 267 43.24 -40.14 -17.51
N THR A 268 44.32 -40.81 -17.82
CA THR A 268 45.60 -40.77 -17.06
C THR A 268 46.61 -39.81 -17.68
N ASN A 269 46.49 -39.54 -19.01
CA ASN A 269 47.41 -38.69 -19.74
C ASN A 269 47.00 -37.20 -19.66
N ASN A 270 47.95 -36.31 -19.34
CA ASN A 270 47.74 -34.88 -19.23
C ASN A 270 47.33 -34.22 -20.56
N VAL A 271 47.78 -34.70 -21.70
CA VAL A 271 47.42 -34.18 -23.03
C VAL A 271 45.95 -34.51 -23.32
N GLU A 272 45.56 -35.75 -23.12
CA GLU A 272 44.17 -36.20 -23.27
C GLU A 272 43.21 -35.44 -22.35
N ARG A 273 43.57 -35.26 -21.07
CA ARG A 273 42.80 -34.45 -20.13
C ARG A 273 42.58 -33.00 -20.61
N LYS A 274 43.61 -32.37 -21.19
CA LYS A 274 43.48 -31.00 -21.75
C LYS A 274 42.49 -30.97 -22.90
N VAL A 275 42.51 -31.94 -23.81
CA VAL A 275 41.57 -32.06 -24.93
C VAL A 275 40.13 -32.24 -24.43
N LEU A 276 39.93 -33.18 -23.51
CA LEU A 276 38.61 -33.43 -22.93
C LEU A 276 38.06 -32.23 -22.18
N VAL A 277 38.89 -31.49 -21.44
CA VAL A 277 38.49 -30.24 -20.76
C VAL A 277 38.10 -29.15 -21.79
N LYS A 278 38.82 -29.05 -22.91
CA LYS A 278 38.47 -28.11 -24.00
C LYS A 278 37.10 -28.46 -24.58
N ARG A 279 36.88 -29.73 -24.93
CA ARG A 279 35.59 -30.24 -25.43
C ARG A 279 34.47 -30.03 -24.44
N LEU A 280 34.69 -30.24 -23.15
CA LEU A 280 33.72 -29.97 -22.09
C LEU A 280 33.32 -28.50 -22.03
N LYS A 281 34.29 -27.57 -22.15
CA LYS A 281 34.04 -26.14 -22.20
C LYS A 281 33.21 -25.72 -23.41
N GLU A 282 33.46 -26.30 -24.58
CA GLU A 282 32.70 -26.03 -25.80
C GLU A 282 31.26 -26.53 -25.68
N ILE A 283 31.04 -27.74 -25.20
CA ILE A 283 29.70 -28.27 -24.91
C ILE A 283 28.97 -27.36 -23.92
N ASP A 284 29.61 -26.97 -22.81
CA ASP A 284 28.98 -26.08 -21.80
C ASP A 284 28.66 -24.68 -22.36
N LYS A 285 29.51 -24.16 -23.24
CA LYS A 285 29.26 -22.88 -23.93
C LYS A 285 28.02 -22.98 -24.81
N THR A 286 27.94 -23.99 -25.68
CA THR A 286 26.81 -24.22 -26.59
C THR A 286 25.52 -24.48 -25.81
N ARG A 287 25.56 -25.38 -24.84
CA ARG A 287 24.41 -25.72 -23.99
C ARG A 287 23.88 -24.55 -23.20
N SER A 288 24.77 -23.64 -22.75
CA SER A 288 24.35 -22.46 -21.99
C SER A 288 23.76 -21.38 -22.89
N ALA A 289 24.02 -21.40 -24.20
CA ALA A 289 23.49 -20.41 -25.16
C ALA A 289 22.05 -20.72 -25.59
N MET A 290 21.57 -21.95 -25.42
CA MET A 290 20.22 -22.36 -25.84
C MET A 290 19.23 -22.54 -24.68
N PRO A 291 17.92 -22.41 -24.90
CA PRO A 291 16.91 -22.74 -23.89
C PRO A 291 16.97 -24.21 -23.50
N CYS A 292 16.77 -24.47 -22.21
CA CYS A 292 16.78 -25.85 -21.69
C CYS A 292 15.48 -26.58 -21.99
N PHE A 293 14.35 -25.88 -21.90
CA PHE A 293 13.03 -26.47 -22.06
C PHE A 293 12.38 -26.03 -23.37
N ASP A 294 11.58 -26.93 -23.93
CA ASP A 294 10.79 -26.64 -25.12
C ASP A 294 9.72 -25.56 -24.81
N PRO A 295 9.79 -24.41 -25.48
CA PRO A 295 8.79 -23.36 -25.28
C PRO A 295 7.39 -23.73 -25.78
N MET A 296 7.25 -24.77 -26.60
CA MET A 296 5.97 -25.23 -27.18
C MET A 296 5.44 -26.48 -26.48
N ASP A 297 6.00 -26.86 -25.33
CA ASP A 297 5.52 -28.03 -24.57
C ASP A 297 4.09 -27.82 -24.04
N GLY A 298 3.12 -28.46 -24.68
CA GLY A 298 1.70 -28.43 -24.27
C GLY A 298 1.40 -29.28 -23.02
N ASN A 299 2.33 -30.15 -22.61
CA ASN A 299 2.17 -31.02 -21.44
C ASN A 299 2.68 -30.39 -20.14
N PHE A 300 3.28 -29.21 -20.20
CA PHE A 300 3.70 -28.47 -19.01
C PHE A 300 2.99 -27.13 -18.92
N LYS A 301 2.01 -27.06 -18.03
CA LYS A 301 1.20 -25.85 -17.80
C LYS A 301 1.30 -25.43 -16.35
N ARG A 302 1.39 -24.13 -16.07
CA ARG A 302 1.44 -23.55 -14.72
C ARG A 302 0.74 -22.20 -14.68
N LEU A 303 -0.14 -22.02 -13.71
CA LEU A 303 -0.79 -20.77 -13.41
C LEU A 303 -0.36 -20.25 -12.04
N LYS A 304 -0.08 -18.97 -11.93
CA LYS A 304 0.11 -18.26 -10.65
C LYS A 304 -0.67 -16.97 -10.68
N TYR A 305 -1.25 -16.64 -9.54
CA TYR A 305 -2.14 -15.51 -9.34
C TYR A 305 -1.70 -14.70 -8.13
N VAL A 306 -1.78 -13.37 -8.22
CA VAL A 306 -1.50 -12.42 -7.13
C VAL A 306 -2.49 -11.27 -7.23
N ARG A 307 -3.15 -10.92 -6.13
CA ARG A 307 -4.13 -9.83 -6.04
C ARG A 307 -3.72 -8.77 -5.01
N TYR A 308 -3.98 -7.53 -5.35
CA TYR A 308 -3.89 -6.39 -4.44
C TYR A 308 -5.15 -5.53 -4.55
N ALA A 309 -6.07 -5.65 -3.60
CA ALA A 309 -7.41 -5.09 -3.66
C ALA A 309 -8.19 -5.60 -4.89
N ASP A 310 -8.62 -4.72 -5.78
CA ASP A 310 -9.30 -4.99 -7.04
C ASP A 310 -8.34 -5.27 -8.23
N ASP A 311 -7.06 -4.89 -8.11
CA ASP A 311 -6.04 -5.17 -9.11
C ASP A 311 -5.46 -6.59 -8.93
N PHE A 312 -5.32 -7.36 -10.01
CA PHE A 312 -4.66 -8.66 -9.96
C PHE A 312 -3.77 -8.92 -11.18
N LEU A 313 -2.79 -9.79 -10.98
CA LEU A 313 -1.89 -10.24 -12.03
C LEU A 313 -1.83 -11.77 -12.06
N ILE A 314 -2.01 -12.35 -13.24
CA ILE A 314 -1.88 -13.79 -13.46
C ILE A 314 -0.69 -14.03 -14.37
N GLY A 315 0.13 -15.01 -14.03
CA GLY A 315 1.25 -15.47 -14.85
C GLY A 315 1.03 -16.91 -15.31
N ILE A 316 1.15 -17.16 -16.61
CA ILE A 316 0.80 -18.43 -17.24
C ILE A 316 2.00 -19.02 -17.98
N ILE A 317 2.25 -20.32 -17.80
CA ILE A 317 2.98 -21.17 -18.75
C ILE A 317 1.92 -21.96 -19.50
N GLY A 318 1.75 -21.68 -20.78
CA GLY A 318 0.73 -22.24 -21.65
C GLY A 318 0.69 -21.50 -22.98
N SER A 319 -0.31 -21.77 -23.79
CA SER A 319 -0.55 -21.09 -25.07
C SER A 319 -1.22 -19.73 -24.86
N LYS A 320 -1.38 -18.94 -25.94
CA LYS A 320 -2.16 -17.69 -25.91
C LYS A 320 -3.65 -17.99 -25.73
N GLU A 321 -4.11 -19.07 -26.35
CA GLU A 321 -5.49 -19.57 -26.25
C GLU A 321 -5.84 -19.95 -24.79
N ASP A 322 -4.89 -20.58 -24.08
CA ASP A 322 -5.05 -20.83 -22.65
C ASP A 322 -5.25 -19.52 -21.87
N ALA A 323 -4.49 -18.47 -22.19
CA ALA A 323 -4.62 -17.17 -21.52
C ALA A 323 -5.97 -16.50 -21.84
N VAL A 324 -6.46 -16.59 -23.06
CA VAL A 324 -7.79 -16.09 -23.45
C VAL A 324 -8.87 -16.85 -22.69
N LYS A 325 -8.81 -18.19 -22.69
CA LYS A 325 -9.79 -19.02 -21.97
C LYS A 325 -9.82 -18.69 -20.48
N ILE A 326 -8.66 -18.52 -19.82
CA ILE A 326 -8.59 -18.15 -18.41
C ILE A 326 -9.26 -16.79 -18.17
N LYS A 327 -9.02 -15.79 -19.03
CA LYS A 327 -9.67 -14.48 -18.94
C LYS A 327 -11.19 -14.60 -19.03
N ASP A 328 -11.69 -15.38 -19.97
CA ASP A 328 -13.12 -15.56 -20.19
C ASP A 328 -13.79 -16.33 -19.05
N ASP A 329 -13.11 -17.34 -18.49
CA ASP A 329 -13.59 -18.11 -17.35
C ASP A 329 -13.67 -17.23 -16.08
N ILE A 330 -12.69 -16.35 -15.87
CA ILE A 330 -12.73 -15.36 -14.77
C ILE A 330 -13.86 -14.35 -14.98
N LYS A 331 -14.06 -13.87 -16.21
CA LYS A 331 -15.14 -12.94 -16.55
C LYS A 331 -16.51 -13.55 -16.21
N ARG A 332 -16.72 -14.82 -16.59
CA ARG A 332 -17.95 -15.56 -16.25
C ARG A 332 -18.09 -15.75 -14.74
N PHE A 333 -17.04 -16.20 -14.05
CA PHE A 333 -17.08 -16.37 -12.60
C PHE A 333 -17.46 -15.07 -11.86
N LEU A 334 -16.84 -13.94 -12.24
CA LEU A 334 -17.15 -12.64 -11.65
C LEU A 334 -18.61 -12.23 -11.89
N ALA A 335 -19.11 -12.42 -13.10
CA ALA A 335 -20.49 -12.09 -13.43
C ALA A 335 -21.50 -13.00 -12.68
N ASP A 336 -21.31 -14.31 -12.76
CA ASP A 336 -22.31 -15.28 -12.28
C ASP A 336 -22.32 -15.42 -10.75
N ARG A 337 -21.15 -15.34 -10.11
CA ARG A 337 -21.00 -15.61 -8.66
C ARG A 337 -20.88 -14.36 -7.81
N LEU A 338 -20.37 -13.27 -8.38
CA LEU A 338 -20.09 -12.04 -7.64
C LEU A 338 -20.82 -10.82 -8.21
N ALA A 339 -21.63 -10.98 -9.25
CA ALA A 339 -22.31 -9.86 -9.92
C ALA A 339 -21.35 -8.68 -10.22
N LEU A 340 -20.10 -8.99 -10.64
CA LEU A 340 -19.06 -8.03 -10.97
C LEU A 340 -18.67 -8.12 -12.44
N GLU A 341 -18.25 -7.00 -13.00
CA GLU A 341 -17.81 -6.90 -14.38
C GLU A 341 -16.27 -6.73 -14.46
N LEU A 342 -15.61 -7.56 -15.28
CA LEU A 342 -14.21 -7.38 -15.61
C LEU A 342 -14.04 -6.22 -16.58
N SER A 343 -13.10 -5.31 -16.33
CA SER A 343 -12.82 -4.19 -17.24
C SER A 343 -12.11 -4.69 -18.50
N ASP A 344 -12.83 -4.82 -19.61
CA ASP A 344 -12.23 -5.30 -20.88
C ASP A 344 -11.12 -4.38 -21.40
N GLU A 345 -11.26 -3.05 -21.22
CA GLU A 345 -10.27 -2.05 -21.64
C GLU A 345 -8.94 -2.16 -20.88
N LYS A 346 -9.00 -2.55 -19.61
CA LYS A 346 -7.81 -2.61 -18.75
C LYS A 346 -7.31 -4.03 -18.53
N THR A 347 -8.13 -5.04 -18.84
CA THR A 347 -7.72 -6.44 -18.70
C THR A 347 -7.01 -6.90 -19.96
N LEU A 348 -5.67 -6.82 -19.91
CA LEU A 348 -4.81 -7.09 -21.05
C LEU A 348 -4.14 -8.46 -20.94
N ILE A 349 -3.99 -9.13 -22.08
CA ILE A 349 -3.14 -10.33 -22.20
C ILE A 349 -1.83 -9.90 -22.83
N THR A 350 -0.77 -9.89 -22.03
CA THR A 350 0.54 -9.37 -22.41
C THR A 350 1.57 -10.50 -22.43
N HIS A 351 2.33 -10.63 -23.56
CA HIS A 351 3.49 -11.54 -23.57
C HIS A 351 4.56 -11.04 -22.60
N THR A 352 5.16 -11.93 -21.83
CA THR A 352 6.03 -11.55 -20.69
C THR A 352 7.34 -10.83 -21.04
N GLU A 353 7.69 -10.75 -22.33
CA GLU A 353 8.79 -9.92 -22.84
C GLU A 353 8.37 -8.43 -22.93
N LYS A 354 7.09 -8.16 -23.13
CA LYS A 354 6.50 -6.83 -23.05
C LYS A 354 6.16 -6.49 -21.60
N PRO A 355 6.20 -5.19 -21.23
CA PRO A 355 5.91 -4.79 -19.87
C PRO A 355 4.42 -4.89 -19.57
N ALA A 356 4.07 -5.65 -18.54
CA ALA A 356 2.77 -5.62 -17.88
C ALA A 356 2.82 -4.60 -16.73
N LYS A 357 1.72 -3.88 -16.49
CA LYS A 357 1.65 -2.87 -15.42
C LYS A 357 0.98 -3.47 -14.19
N PHE A 358 1.68 -3.46 -13.07
CA PHE A 358 1.11 -3.91 -11.80
C PHE A 358 1.64 -3.06 -10.65
N LEU A 359 0.75 -2.46 -9.87
CA LEU A 359 1.08 -1.61 -8.71
C LEU A 359 2.13 -0.54 -9.03
N GLY A 360 1.99 0.15 -10.18
CA GLY A 360 2.89 1.21 -10.59
C GLY A 360 4.29 0.76 -11.05
N TYR A 361 4.53 -0.55 -11.13
CA TYR A 361 5.73 -1.14 -11.72
C TYR A 361 5.45 -1.71 -13.09
N GLU A 362 6.49 -1.77 -13.92
CA GLU A 362 6.53 -2.63 -15.08
C GLU A 362 7.11 -4.00 -14.71
N VAL A 363 6.34 -5.02 -15.02
CA VAL A 363 6.70 -6.43 -14.77
C VAL A 363 7.03 -7.10 -16.10
N THR A 364 8.23 -7.67 -16.20
CA THR A 364 8.67 -8.43 -17.39
C THR A 364 9.39 -9.69 -16.95
N VAL A 365 9.43 -10.72 -17.81
CA VAL A 365 10.30 -11.87 -17.63
C VAL A 365 11.47 -11.77 -18.59
N ARG A 366 12.67 -11.65 -18.04
CA ARG A 366 13.87 -11.53 -18.87
C ARG A 366 14.22 -12.87 -19.48
N ARG A 367 14.19 -12.94 -20.79
CA ARG A 367 14.79 -14.02 -21.58
C ARG A 367 16.14 -13.54 -22.11
N SER A 368 17.21 -14.07 -21.56
CA SER A 368 18.56 -13.71 -21.97
C SER A 368 19.43 -14.96 -21.94
N ASN A 369 20.13 -15.18 -23.03
CA ASN A 369 21.14 -16.25 -23.16
C ASN A 369 22.54 -15.74 -22.77
N LEU A 370 22.66 -14.52 -22.22
CA LEU A 370 23.93 -13.99 -21.73
C LEU A 370 24.51 -14.89 -20.63
N GLN A 371 25.79 -15.19 -20.78
CA GLN A 371 26.54 -16.00 -19.84
C GLN A 371 27.47 -15.12 -19.02
N LYS A 372 27.59 -15.43 -17.73
CA LYS A 372 28.63 -14.87 -16.87
C LYS A 372 29.27 -15.99 -16.04
N ARG A 373 30.56 -15.86 -15.76
CA ARG A 373 31.18 -16.71 -14.76
C ARG A 373 30.65 -16.36 -13.37
N ASN A 374 30.18 -17.36 -12.65
CA ASN A 374 29.79 -17.21 -11.26
C ASN A 374 31.04 -17.10 -10.37
N LYS A 375 30.85 -16.88 -9.06
CA LYS A 375 31.96 -16.79 -8.08
C LYS A 375 32.87 -18.07 -8.03
N ARG A 376 32.36 -19.18 -8.52
CA ARG A 376 33.10 -20.46 -8.62
C ARG A 376 33.77 -20.69 -9.98
N GLY A 377 33.82 -19.67 -10.84
CA GLY A 377 34.41 -19.74 -12.17
C GLY A 377 33.57 -20.46 -13.25
N SER A 378 32.44 -21.08 -12.88
CA SER A 378 31.58 -21.80 -13.82
C SER A 378 30.74 -20.82 -14.65
N LEU A 379 30.55 -21.11 -15.94
CA LEU A 379 29.64 -20.39 -16.81
C LEU A 379 28.18 -20.63 -16.37
N SER A 380 27.45 -19.57 -16.15
CA SER A 380 26.02 -19.63 -15.82
C SER A 380 25.26 -18.56 -16.59
N ARG A 381 24.02 -18.87 -16.95
CA ARG A 381 23.13 -17.86 -17.52
C ARG A 381 22.84 -16.78 -16.50
N VAL A 382 22.94 -15.53 -16.94
CA VAL A 382 22.59 -14.38 -16.13
C VAL A 382 21.08 -14.12 -16.28
N TYR A 383 20.33 -14.29 -15.18
CA TYR A 383 18.91 -13.94 -15.12
C TYR A 383 17.97 -14.70 -16.08
N GLY A 384 18.27 -15.93 -16.45
CA GLY A 384 17.35 -16.74 -17.26
C GLY A 384 15.97 -16.82 -16.63
N ASN A 385 14.93 -16.41 -17.37
CA ASN A 385 13.51 -16.51 -17.02
C ASN A 385 13.07 -15.81 -15.72
N LYS A 386 13.91 -14.96 -15.12
CA LYS A 386 13.57 -14.24 -13.88
C LYS A 386 12.71 -13.00 -14.16
N VAL A 387 11.76 -12.78 -13.27
CA VAL A 387 10.93 -11.57 -13.27
C VAL A 387 11.77 -10.34 -12.95
N ARG A 388 11.56 -9.27 -13.71
CA ARG A 388 12.13 -7.95 -13.49
C ARG A 388 11.01 -6.98 -13.18
N LEU A 389 11.21 -6.22 -12.13
CA LEU A 389 10.37 -5.06 -11.77
C LEU A 389 11.13 -3.81 -12.15
N LYS A 390 10.50 -2.92 -12.90
CA LYS A 390 11.10 -1.64 -13.28
C LYS A 390 10.19 -0.48 -12.89
N VAL A 391 10.81 0.64 -12.53
CA VAL A 391 10.15 1.95 -12.53
C VAL A 391 10.43 2.61 -13.88
N THR A 392 9.40 3.21 -14.46
CA THR A 392 9.55 3.89 -15.77
C THR A 392 9.88 5.35 -15.61
N THR A 393 10.51 5.92 -16.61
CA THR A 393 10.75 7.37 -16.70
C THR A 393 9.44 8.17 -16.64
N GLU A 394 8.36 7.63 -17.23
CA GLU A 394 7.03 8.24 -17.19
C GLU A 394 6.46 8.35 -15.77
N VAL A 395 6.68 7.34 -14.94
CA VAL A 395 6.26 7.36 -13.53
C VAL A 395 7.04 8.43 -12.75
N ILE A 396 8.35 8.53 -12.99
CA ILE A 396 9.22 9.55 -12.38
C ILE A 396 8.77 10.95 -12.83
N LYS A 397 8.61 11.16 -14.14
CA LYS A 397 8.12 12.41 -14.75
C LYS A 397 6.80 12.86 -14.14
N LYS A 398 5.82 11.96 -14.12
CA LYS A 398 4.50 12.22 -13.56
C LYS A 398 4.56 12.63 -12.10
N LYS A 399 5.39 11.94 -11.30
CA LYS A 399 5.55 12.27 -9.87
C LYS A 399 6.16 13.65 -9.66
N LEU A 400 7.17 14.02 -10.43
CA LEU A 400 7.79 15.34 -10.36
C LEU A 400 6.82 16.47 -10.77
N LEU A 401 5.95 16.22 -11.76
CA LEU A 401 4.89 17.15 -12.13
C LEU A 401 3.84 17.30 -11.04
N GLU A 402 3.40 16.19 -10.43
CA GLU A 402 2.45 16.19 -9.30
C GLU A 402 2.98 17.00 -8.11
N LEU A 403 4.29 16.97 -7.88
CA LEU A 403 4.95 17.74 -6.82
C LEU A 403 5.22 19.20 -7.18
N GLY A 404 4.90 19.62 -8.41
CA GLY A 404 5.13 20.98 -8.90
C GLY A 404 6.61 21.39 -9.01
N VAL A 405 7.53 20.41 -9.05
CA VAL A 405 8.98 20.63 -9.05
C VAL A 405 9.62 20.59 -10.43
N LEU A 406 8.86 20.28 -11.47
CA LEU A 406 9.34 20.10 -12.83
C LEU A 406 8.63 21.05 -13.80
N LYS A 407 9.37 21.63 -14.72
CA LYS A 407 8.89 22.23 -15.97
C LYS A 407 9.68 21.71 -17.15
N PHE A 408 9.10 21.77 -18.34
CA PHE A 408 9.76 21.37 -19.58
C PHE A 408 10.29 22.57 -20.33
N SER A 409 11.41 22.37 -21.00
CA SER A 409 11.92 23.20 -22.09
C SER A 409 12.25 22.28 -23.26
N TYR A 410 12.14 22.79 -24.47
CA TYR A 410 12.49 22.05 -25.66
C TYR A 410 13.69 22.73 -26.29
N HIS A 411 14.74 21.97 -26.55
CA HIS A 411 15.93 22.44 -27.23
C HIS A 411 16.29 21.45 -28.34
N ASN A 412 16.39 21.92 -29.57
CA ASN A 412 16.64 21.09 -30.77
C ASN A 412 15.68 19.84 -30.84
N GLY A 413 14.40 20.02 -30.54
CA GLY A 413 13.41 18.94 -30.56
C GLY A 413 13.46 17.97 -29.38
N HIS A 414 14.43 18.11 -28.47
CA HIS A 414 14.57 17.26 -27.28
C HIS A 414 13.96 17.91 -26.06
N GLU A 415 13.17 17.12 -25.30
CA GLU A 415 12.58 17.53 -24.02
C GLU A 415 13.66 17.60 -22.95
N GLN A 416 13.82 18.79 -22.34
CA GLN A 416 14.70 19.01 -21.21
C GLN A 416 13.91 19.21 -19.93
N TRP A 417 14.33 18.56 -18.87
CA TRP A 417 13.72 18.61 -17.54
C TRP A 417 14.37 19.70 -16.71
N ILE A 418 13.61 20.73 -16.40
CA ILE A 418 14.09 21.88 -15.65
C ILE A 418 13.46 21.89 -14.26
N PRO A 419 14.27 21.84 -13.17
CA PRO A 419 13.75 21.99 -11.81
C PRO A 419 13.06 23.33 -11.60
N LYS A 420 11.86 23.32 -10.99
CA LYS A 420 11.05 24.49 -10.63
C LYS A 420 11.06 24.66 -9.10
N HIS A 421 11.10 25.90 -8.60
CA HIS A 421 10.92 26.18 -7.18
C HIS A 421 9.48 25.95 -6.74
N ARG A 422 9.27 25.72 -5.45
CA ARG A 422 7.94 25.56 -4.83
C ARG A 422 7.60 26.81 -4.05
N SER A 423 6.76 27.66 -4.65
CA SER A 423 6.35 28.94 -4.05
C SER A 423 5.57 28.77 -2.74
N GLU A 424 4.81 27.68 -2.61
CA GLU A 424 4.03 27.35 -1.43
C GLU A 424 4.88 27.04 -0.19
N LEU A 425 6.15 26.74 -0.36
CA LEU A 425 7.07 26.42 0.75
C LEU A 425 7.97 27.59 1.15
N ILE A 426 8.01 28.69 0.40
CA ILE A 426 8.94 29.80 0.62
C ILE A 426 8.81 30.40 2.02
N ASN A 427 7.59 30.48 2.55
CA ASN A 427 7.30 31.06 3.87
C ASN A 427 7.50 30.08 5.04
N ASN A 428 7.79 28.82 4.77
CA ASN A 428 8.04 27.82 5.81
C ASN A 428 9.43 27.97 6.41
N ASP A 429 9.65 27.41 7.61
CA ASP A 429 10.98 27.31 8.20
C ASP A 429 11.92 26.45 7.33
N ASP A 430 13.22 26.72 7.41
CA ASP A 430 14.25 26.00 6.64
C ASP A 430 14.23 24.50 6.89
N LEU A 431 14.00 24.10 8.15
CA LEU A 431 13.91 22.71 8.53
C LEU A 431 12.65 22.05 7.96
N GLU A 432 11.51 22.76 7.94
CA GLU A 432 10.26 22.26 7.37
C GLU A 432 10.37 22.09 5.85
N ILE A 433 11.00 23.04 5.16
CA ILE A 433 11.27 22.93 3.72
C ILE A 433 12.10 21.67 3.46
N LEU A 434 13.23 21.52 4.14
CA LEU A 434 14.13 20.38 3.98
C LEU A 434 13.45 19.05 4.30
N ASP A 435 12.68 18.99 5.39
CA ASP A 435 12.00 17.76 5.81
C ASP A 435 10.86 17.38 4.86
N SER A 436 10.18 18.34 4.23
CA SER A 436 9.18 18.08 3.18
C SER A 436 9.82 17.39 1.96
N TYR A 437 10.94 17.95 1.45
CA TYR A 437 11.66 17.32 0.35
C TYR A 437 12.21 15.93 0.73
N ASN A 438 12.76 15.78 1.93
CA ASN A 438 13.27 14.50 2.44
C ASN A 438 12.15 13.44 2.54
N ALA A 439 10.97 13.82 3.02
CA ALA A 439 9.84 12.90 3.14
C ALA A 439 9.38 12.40 1.76
N GLU A 440 9.29 13.29 0.78
CA GLU A 440 8.88 12.96 -0.58
C GLU A 440 9.94 12.09 -1.29
N ILE A 441 11.22 12.41 -1.16
CA ILE A 441 12.32 11.61 -1.73
C ILE A 441 12.33 10.21 -1.11
N ARG A 442 12.27 10.12 0.22
CA ARG A 442 12.26 8.83 0.93
C ARG A 442 11.00 8.02 0.62
N GLY A 443 9.84 8.67 0.56
CA GLY A 443 8.58 8.00 0.24
C GLY A 443 8.61 7.38 -1.15
N PHE A 444 9.04 8.14 -2.15
CA PHE A 444 9.15 7.65 -3.51
C PHE A 444 10.19 6.53 -3.63
N TYR A 445 11.37 6.69 -3.00
CA TYR A 445 12.38 5.65 -2.97
C TYR A 445 11.93 4.41 -2.20
N ASN A 446 11.31 4.55 -1.04
CA ASN A 446 10.84 3.41 -0.28
C ASN A 446 9.88 2.56 -1.12
N TYR A 447 8.95 3.20 -1.83
CA TYR A 447 8.01 2.51 -2.71
C TYR A 447 8.71 1.77 -3.86
N TYR A 448 9.66 2.42 -4.56
CA TYR A 448 10.35 1.85 -5.73
C TYR A 448 11.68 1.16 -5.40
N SER A 449 12.03 0.99 -4.13
CA SER A 449 13.33 0.45 -3.70
C SER A 449 13.59 -1.01 -4.10
N ILE A 450 12.55 -1.78 -4.41
CA ILE A 450 12.67 -3.17 -4.88
C ILE A 450 12.85 -3.28 -6.40
N ALA A 451 12.74 -2.16 -7.13
CA ALA A 451 12.93 -2.15 -8.58
C ALA A 451 14.34 -2.60 -8.98
N ASN A 452 14.44 -3.31 -10.10
CA ASN A 452 15.73 -3.73 -10.64
C ASN A 452 16.59 -2.55 -11.13
N ASN A 453 15.93 -1.45 -11.50
CA ASN A 453 16.53 -0.18 -11.93
C ASN A 453 16.35 0.94 -10.89
N ALA A 454 16.37 0.63 -9.60
CA ALA A 454 16.21 1.63 -8.54
C ALA A 454 17.21 2.79 -8.64
N SER A 455 18.37 2.58 -9.26
CA SER A 455 19.36 3.64 -9.54
C SER A 455 18.84 4.77 -10.45
N GLU A 456 17.83 4.53 -11.28
CA GLU A 456 17.21 5.57 -12.11
C GLU A 456 16.50 6.65 -11.28
N LEU A 457 16.21 6.37 -10.01
CA LEU A 457 15.70 7.36 -9.04
C LEU A 457 16.70 8.49 -8.74
N ASN A 458 17.97 8.38 -9.16
CA ASN A 458 18.93 9.48 -9.10
C ASN A 458 18.43 10.68 -9.92
N THR A 459 17.75 10.46 -11.06
CA THR A 459 17.15 11.53 -11.85
C THR A 459 16.04 12.24 -11.07
N PHE A 460 15.18 11.48 -10.37
CA PHE A 460 14.18 12.06 -9.48
C PHE A 460 14.82 12.91 -8.39
N HIS A 461 15.83 12.37 -7.72
CA HIS A 461 16.55 13.07 -6.65
C HIS A 461 17.21 14.35 -7.15
N TYR A 462 17.85 14.32 -8.32
CA TYR A 462 18.49 15.48 -8.92
C TYR A 462 17.50 16.65 -9.11
N ILE A 463 16.34 16.37 -9.70
CA ILE A 463 15.30 17.39 -9.90
C ILE A 463 14.78 17.92 -8.56
N MET A 464 14.50 17.04 -7.59
CA MET A 464 14.06 17.41 -6.24
C MET A 464 15.10 18.30 -5.51
N GLN A 465 16.36 17.92 -5.58
CA GLN A 465 17.47 18.66 -4.97
C GLN A 465 17.60 20.08 -5.56
N TYR A 466 17.60 20.21 -6.89
CA TYR A 466 17.71 21.51 -7.51
C TYR A 466 16.43 22.36 -7.35
N SER A 467 15.26 21.74 -7.32
CA SER A 467 14.00 22.41 -6.95
C SER A 467 14.10 22.99 -5.53
N MET A 468 14.61 22.22 -4.56
CA MET A 468 14.83 22.69 -3.21
C MET A 468 15.80 23.88 -3.17
N TYR A 469 16.94 23.81 -3.87
CA TYR A 469 17.89 24.92 -3.94
C TYR A 469 17.23 26.19 -4.48
N LYS A 470 16.41 26.07 -5.53
CA LYS A 470 15.67 27.19 -6.09
C LYS A 470 14.59 27.71 -5.13
N THR A 471 13.96 26.85 -4.32
CA THR A 471 12.99 27.25 -3.30
C THR A 471 13.68 28.07 -2.19
N PHE A 472 14.84 27.64 -1.72
CA PHE A 472 15.66 28.43 -0.78
C PHE A 472 16.15 29.74 -1.40
N ALA A 473 16.56 29.71 -2.66
CA ALA A 473 17.00 30.92 -3.38
C ALA A 473 15.85 31.95 -3.48
N GLY A 474 14.63 31.49 -3.78
CA GLY A 474 13.42 32.33 -3.77
C GLY A 474 13.10 32.89 -2.38
N LYS A 475 13.16 32.04 -1.32
CA LYS A 475 12.94 32.47 0.07
C LYS A 475 13.88 33.60 0.49
N TYR A 476 15.17 33.47 0.18
CA TYR A 476 16.21 34.43 0.58
C TYR A 476 16.52 35.49 -0.47
N ARG A 477 15.75 35.55 -1.56
CA ARG A 477 15.94 36.48 -2.69
C ARG A 477 17.41 36.53 -3.17
N THR A 478 18.00 35.35 -3.38
CA THR A 478 19.41 35.20 -3.73
C THR A 478 19.62 34.13 -4.81
N THR A 479 20.85 33.89 -5.21
CA THR A 479 21.17 32.87 -6.22
C THR A 479 21.36 31.49 -5.61
N VAL A 480 21.10 30.44 -6.40
CA VAL A 480 21.34 29.04 -6.02
C VAL A 480 22.82 28.83 -5.60
N ARG A 481 23.75 29.50 -6.25
CA ARG A 481 25.20 29.42 -5.92
C ARG A 481 25.48 29.88 -4.48
N ARG A 482 24.87 30.99 -4.06
CA ARG A 482 25.00 31.51 -2.68
C ARG A 482 24.35 30.59 -1.66
N ILE A 483 23.17 30.05 -1.97
CA ILE A 483 22.50 29.04 -1.12
C ILE A 483 23.36 27.79 -0.95
N CYS A 484 23.92 27.27 -2.05
CA CYS A 484 24.81 26.11 -1.96
C CYS A 484 26.06 26.41 -1.11
N ARG A 485 26.65 27.59 -1.22
CA ARG A 485 27.81 27.99 -0.40
C ARG A 485 27.44 28.07 1.07
N LYS A 486 26.27 28.59 1.42
CA LYS A 486 25.80 28.73 2.82
C LYS A 486 25.45 27.40 3.49
N TYR A 487 24.77 26.51 2.77
CA TYR A 487 24.14 25.32 3.38
C TYR A 487 24.84 23.99 3.04
N LYS A 488 25.74 23.92 2.03
CA LYS A 488 26.47 22.68 1.78
C LYS A 488 27.63 22.50 2.75
N ARG A 489 27.61 21.38 3.47
CA ARG A 489 28.70 20.89 4.31
C ARG A 489 29.12 19.52 3.83
N ASN A 490 30.39 19.33 3.53
CA ASN A 490 30.94 18.09 2.98
C ASN A 490 30.12 17.58 1.75
N GLY A 491 29.75 18.49 0.84
CA GLY A 491 29.00 18.18 -0.37
C GLY A 491 27.48 17.97 -0.17
N VAL A 492 26.98 17.88 1.07
CA VAL A 492 25.59 17.62 1.39
C VAL A 492 24.91 18.88 1.93
N PHE A 493 23.71 19.17 1.42
CA PHE A 493 22.89 20.27 1.91
C PHE A 493 22.44 20.00 3.35
N THR A 494 22.75 20.89 4.29
CA THR A 494 22.59 20.70 5.72
C THR A 494 22.02 21.96 6.35
N VAL A 495 20.94 21.80 7.13
CA VAL A 495 20.32 22.84 7.95
C VAL A 495 20.64 22.55 9.43
N GLY A 496 21.29 23.52 10.10
CA GLY A 496 21.50 23.47 11.54
C GLY A 496 20.26 23.97 12.30
N TYR A 497 20.00 23.36 13.46
CA TYR A 497 18.93 23.79 14.35
C TYR A 497 19.29 23.47 15.82
N THR A 498 18.70 24.21 16.74
CA THR A 498 18.92 24.02 18.18
C THR A 498 17.70 23.32 18.78
N VAL A 499 17.93 22.27 19.56
CA VAL A 499 16.86 21.59 20.33
C VAL A 499 16.65 22.28 21.68
N LYS A 500 15.51 22.04 22.36
CA LYS A 500 15.15 22.66 23.65
C LYS A 500 16.23 22.58 24.72
N ASN A 501 17.11 21.59 24.66
CA ASN A 501 18.21 21.39 25.62
C ASN A 501 19.48 22.20 25.25
N GLY A 502 19.39 23.19 24.36
CA GLY A 502 20.51 24.00 23.89
C GLY A 502 21.47 23.27 22.93
N LYS A 503 21.29 21.97 22.69
CA LYS A 503 22.17 21.19 21.79
C LYS A 503 21.91 21.55 20.34
N ALA A 504 22.95 21.93 19.61
CA ALA A 504 22.91 22.10 18.16
C ALA A 504 22.80 20.73 17.47
N LYS A 505 21.91 20.62 16.53
CA LYS A 505 21.71 19.44 15.65
C LYS A 505 21.69 19.87 14.20
N GLU A 506 21.95 18.90 13.33
CA GLU A 506 21.92 19.08 11.88
C GLU A 506 20.92 18.16 11.23
N ARG A 507 20.22 18.68 10.23
CA ARG A 507 19.37 17.92 9.32
C ARG A 507 19.97 17.96 7.93
N ARG A 508 20.14 16.82 7.29
CA ARG A 508 20.76 16.69 5.97
C ARG A 508 19.73 16.31 4.92
N LEU A 509 19.92 16.82 3.70
CA LEU A 509 19.20 16.29 2.55
C LEU A 509 19.58 14.84 2.34
N TYR A 510 18.60 14.02 1.97
CA TYR A 510 18.82 12.60 1.66
C TYR A 510 19.91 12.43 0.59
N ASN A 511 20.95 11.66 0.90
CA ASN A 511 22.05 11.36 -0.01
C ASN A 511 22.62 9.93 0.14
N GLU A 512 21.84 9.01 0.72
CA GLU A 512 22.27 7.62 0.94
C GLU A 512 22.29 6.77 -0.35
N GLY A 513 21.93 7.39 -1.49
CA GLY A 513 21.82 6.74 -2.79
C GLY A 513 20.57 5.85 -2.93
N PHE A 514 20.40 5.31 -4.13
CA PHE A 514 19.20 4.54 -4.53
C PHE A 514 19.58 3.11 -4.90
N LYS A 515 20.01 2.34 -3.91
CA LYS A 515 20.32 0.91 -4.06
C LYS A 515 19.03 0.10 -3.96
N ARG A 516 18.95 -1.00 -4.73
CA ARG A 516 17.85 -1.95 -4.59
C ARG A 516 17.83 -2.53 -3.18
N LYS A 517 16.66 -2.49 -2.51
CA LYS A 517 16.43 -3.04 -1.16
C LYS A 517 15.67 -4.37 -1.22
N ARG A 518 15.63 -5.06 -0.08
CA ARG A 518 14.74 -6.20 0.12
C ARG A 518 13.29 -5.70 0.28
N PRO A 519 12.29 -6.51 -0.11
CA PRO A 519 10.87 -6.16 0.09
C PRO A 519 10.56 -5.89 1.55
N SER A 520 9.73 -4.88 1.81
CA SER A 520 9.21 -4.59 3.15
C SER A 520 7.83 -5.24 3.33
N TYR A 521 7.59 -5.73 4.53
CA TYR A 521 6.28 -6.25 4.97
C TYR A 521 5.45 -5.19 5.68
N ASP A 522 6.00 -4.00 5.88
CA ASP A 522 5.31 -2.89 6.52
C ASP A 522 4.47 -2.10 5.51
N ARG A 523 3.19 -1.90 5.83
CA ARG A 523 2.25 -1.11 5.02
C ARG A 523 2.62 0.38 4.95
N SER A 524 3.45 0.87 5.86
CA SER A 524 3.91 2.27 5.82
C SER A 524 4.66 2.61 4.54
N ILE A 525 5.18 1.58 3.84
CA ILE A 525 5.89 1.75 2.57
C ILE A 525 4.97 2.24 1.44
N ASP A 526 3.68 1.97 1.54
CA ASP A 526 2.66 2.37 0.58
C ASP A 526 2.25 3.84 0.78
N ARG A 527 2.81 4.52 1.78
CA ARG A 527 2.50 5.91 2.15
C ARG A 527 3.76 6.77 2.16
N CYS A 528 3.59 8.07 1.91
CA CYS A 528 4.66 9.04 2.12
C CYS A 528 5.02 9.11 3.62
N PRO A 529 6.31 9.04 4.00
CA PRO A 529 6.73 9.19 5.38
C PRO A 529 6.23 10.52 5.97
N ASN A 530 5.79 10.50 7.23
CA ASN A 530 5.48 11.74 7.92
C ASN A 530 6.80 12.53 8.13
N PRO A 531 6.88 13.78 7.67
CA PRO A 531 8.07 14.61 7.86
C PRO A 531 8.37 14.90 9.36
N MET A 532 7.31 14.88 10.20
CA MET A 532 7.48 15.08 11.64
C MET A 532 7.38 13.73 12.38
N PRO A 533 8.48 13.21 12.96
CA PRO A 533 8.38 12.04 13.83
C PRO A 533 7.56 12.41 15.07
N GLY A 534 6.43 11.72 15.24
CA GLY A 534 5.56 11.88 16.39
C GLY A 534 6.27 11.45 17.68
N VAL A 535 6.40 12.35 18.63
CA VAL A 535 6.75 12.00 20.01
C VAL A 535 5.45 11.79 20.74
N SER A 536 5.03 10.54 20.94
CA SER A 536 3.90 10.22 21.80
C SER A 536 4.36 9.38 22.96
N THR A 537 4.19 9.89 24.16
CA THR A 537 4.51 9.18 25.41
C THR A 537 3.32 8.95 26.30
N THR A 538 2.16 9.56 26.02
CA THR A 538 0.96 9.41 26.86
C THR A 538 -0.23 9.02 26.00
N SER A 539 -0.96 7.98 26.40
CA SER A 539 -2.19 7.57 25.73
C SER A 539 -3.23 8.71 25.77
N LEU A 540 -3.93 8.90 24.66
CA LEU A 540 -5.06 9.85 24.58
C LEU A 540 -6.13 9.55 25.64
N ILE A 541 -6.43 8.29 25.82
CA ILE A 541 -7.43 7.82 26.76
C ILE A 541 -6.99 8.05 28.20
N ASP A 542 -5.70 7.83 28.52
CA ASP A 542 -5.18 8.10 29.87
C ASP A 542 -5.32 9.58 30.23
N ARG A 543 -5.15 10.49 29.26
CA ARG A 543 -5.36 11.93 29.50
C ARG A 543 -6.83 12.29 29.74
N LEU A 544 -7.79 11.64 29.07
CA LEU A 544 -9.20 11.80 29.35
C LEU A 544 -9.59 11.17 30.69
N LYS A 545 -9.06 9.97 30.99
CA LYS A 545 -9.29 9.26 32.26
C LYS A 545 -8.65 9.94 33.46
N ALA A 546 -7.58 10.72 33.27
CA ALA A 546 -6.96 11.53 34.32
C ALA A 546 -7.88 12.64 34.85
N ARG A 547 -8.99 12.91 34.18
CA ARG A 547 -10.03 13.87 34.57
C ARG A 547 -9.48 15.24 34.96
N LYS A 548 -8.49 15.76 34.20
CA LYS A 548 -7.88 17.05 34.48
C LYS A 548 -7.71 17.86 33.20
N CYS A 549 -8.27 19.05 33.16
CA CYS A 549 -8.09 20.00 32.07
C CYS A 549 -6.61 20.43 31.98
N GLU A 550 -5.99 20.29 30.82
CA GLU A 550 -4.58 20.66 30.61
C GLU A 550 -4.33 22.19 30.61
N LEU A 551 -5.40 23.00 30.59
CA LEU A 551 -5.33 24.47 30.64
C LEU A 551 -5.65 25.04 32.01
N CYS A 552 -6.82 24.74 32.56
CA CYS A 552 -7.30 25.35 33.80
C CYS A 552 -7.29 24.38 35.01
N GLY A 553 -7.01 23.09 34.79
CA GLY A 553 -7.01 22.09 35.86
C GLY A 553 -8.39 21.55 36.27
N ALA A 554 -9.50 22.08 35.74
CA ALA A 554 -10.86 21.62 36.03
C ALA A 554 -11.05 20.13 35.72
N THR A 555 -11.97 19.47 36.45
CA THR A 555 -12.17 18.02 36.38
C THR A 555 -13.43 17.59 35.63
N ASP A 556 -14.31 18.54 35.32
CA ASP A 556 -15.64 18.24 34.76
C ASP A 556 -15.68 18.43 33.24
N ASN A 557 -16.54 17.65 32.58
CA ASN A 557 -16.86 17.75 31.16
C ASN A 557 -15.62 17.82 30.25
N LEU A 558 -14.67 16.90 30.45
CA LEU A 558 -13.45 16.87 29.66
C LEU A 558 -13.72 16.36 28.24
N VAL A 559 -13.19 17.12 27.28
CA VAL A 559 -13.21 16.80 25.87
C VAL A 559 -11.79 16.87 25.28
N MET A 560 -11.54 16.13 24.23
CA MET A 560 -10.28 16.19 23.52
C MET A 560 -10.38 17.24 22.41
N HIS A 561 -9.65 18.35 22.57
CA HIS A 561 -9.46 19.33 21.51
C HIS A 561 -8.45 18.82 20.48
N HIS A 562 -8.77 18.96 19.20
CA HIS A 562 -7.94 18.54 18.08
C HIS A 562 -7.65 19.70 17.13
N VAL A 563 -6.41 19.73 16.60
CA VAL A 563 -6.04 20.66 15.52
C VAL A 563 -5.67 19.89 14.25
N ARG A 564 -6.02 20.46 13.11
CA ARG A 564 -5.75 19.84 11.81
C ARG A 564 -4.25 19.74 11.53
N LYS A 565 -3.51 20.84 11.72
CA LYS A 565 -2.07 20.91 11.56
C LYS A 565 -1.47 21.81 12.64
N LEU A 566 -0.36 21.40 13.24
CA LEU A 566 0.38 22.24 14.19
C LEU A 566 0.98 23.49 13.52
N GLY A 567 1.34 23.42 12.23
CA GLY A 567 1.82 24.56 11.47
C GLY A 567 0.79 25.65 11.16
N GLU A 568 -0.50 25.39 11.41
CA GLU A 568 -1.57 26.38 11.30
C GLU A 568 -1.68 27.24 12.58
N LEU A 569 -1.09 26.80 13.68
CA LEU A 569 -1.08 27.51 14.96
C LEU A 569 -0.06 28.65 14.93
N LYS A 570 -0.50 29.85 15.28
CA LYS A 570 0.32 31.06 15.25
C LYS A 570 1.17 31.25 16.51
N GLY A 571 0.91 30.48 17.56
CA GLY A 571 1.61 30.59 18.86
C GLY A 571 1.28 31.87 19.61
N LYS A 572 0.15 32.52 19.32
CA LYS A 572 -0.29 33.74 20.01
C LYS A 572 -0.87 33.40 21.37
N GLU A 573 -1.78 32.45 21.40
CA GLU A 573 -2.52 32.03 22.59
C GLU A 573 -1.75 30.99 23.42
N ASN A 574 -2.05 30.93 24.73
CA ASN A 574 -1.38 29.98 25.63
C ASN A 574 -1.61 28.53 25.26
N TRP A 575 -2.81 28.18 24.80
CA TRP A 575 -3.12 26.84 24.35
C TRP A 575 -2.33 26.45 23.07
N GLU A 576 -2.18 27.37 22.12
CA GLU A 576 -1.36 27.15 20.92
C GLU A 576 0.12 26.91 21.29
N LYS A 577 0.67 27.79 22.16
CA LYS A 577 2.03 27.65 22.67
C LYS A 577 2.24 26.30 23.33
N LEU A 578 1.26 25.82 24.12
CA LEU A 578 1.30 24.55 24.80
C LEU A 578 1.29 23.38 23.80
N MET A 579 0.43 23.41 22.78
CA MET A 579 0.34 22.38 21.75
C MET A 579 1.60 22.33 20.87
N ILE A 580 2.09 23.49 20.46
CA ILE A 580 3.35 23.63 19.70
C ILE A 580 4.51 23.10 20.53
N ALA A 581 4.64 23.55 21.79
CA ALA A 581 5.71 23.16 22.70
C ALA A 581 5.74 21.65 22.97
N ARG A 582 4.58 21.04 23.11
CA ARG A 582 4.42 19.59 23.33
C ARG A 582 4.44 18.80 22.02
N ARG A 583 4.43 19.47 20.86
CA ARG A 583 4.29 18.86 19.52
C ARG A 583 3.12 17.88 19.42
N ARG A 584 1.98 18.26 20.01
CA ARG A 584 0.78 17.44 20.03
C ARG A 584 -0.36 18.14 19.29
N LYS A 585 -1.08 17.36 18.48
CA LYS A 585 -2.31 17.81 17.80
C LYS A 585 -3.56 17.70 18.69
N THR A 586 -3.39 17.30 19.93
CA THR A 586 -4.50 17.01 20.84
C THR A 586 -4.23 17.57 22.24
N MET A 587 -5.28 18.06 22.90
CA MET A 587 -5.26 18.56 24.27
C MET A 587 -6.53 18.17 25.00
N ALA A 588 -6.44 17.61 26.22
CA ALA A 588 -7.60 17.33 27.05
C ALA A 588 -8.00 18.64 27.77
N VAL A 589 -9.18 19.14 27.52
CA VAL A 589 -9.69 20.40 28.07
C VAL A 589 -11.12 20.26 28.57
N CYS A 590 -11.55 21.08 29.52
CA CYS A 590 -12.97 21.15 29.92
C CYS A 590 -13.79 21.87 28.84
N GLY A 591 -15.11 21.69 28.85
CA GLY A 591 -16.01 22.25 27.87
C GLY A 591 -15.90 23.78 27.75
N SER A 592 -15.72 24.49 28.87
CA SER A 592 -15.53 25.94 28.89
C SER A 592 -14.24 26.36 28.20
N CYS A 593 -13.10 25.72 28.50
CA CYS A 593 -11.84 25.98 27.83
C CYS A 593 -11.90 25.65 26.33
N HIS A 594 -12.61 24.58 25.96
CA HIS A 594 -12.82 24.19 24.57
C HIS A 594 -13.59 25.28 23.80
N GLN A 595 -14.67 25.81 24.38
CA GLN A 595 -15.44 26.92 23.78
C GLN A 595 -14.57 28.17 23.60
N LYS A 596 -13.80 28.58 24.63
CA LYS A 596 -12.90 29.73 24.55
C LYS A 596 -11.87 29.58 23.42
N ILE A 597 -11.31 28.36 23.22
CA ILE A 597 -10.39 28.09 22.10
C ILE A 597 -11.05 28.37 20.75
N HIS A 598 -12.31 27.95 20.56
CA HIS A 598 -13.01 28.12 19.30
C HIS A 598 -13.54 29.54 19.06
N HIS A 599 -13.86 30.29 20.13
CA HIS A 599 -14.31 31.68 20.04
C HIS A 599 -13.19 32.72 20.09
N GLY A 600 -11.92 32.29 20.25
CA GLY A 600 -10.77 33.19 20.29
C GLY A 600 -10.74 34.11 21.51
N THR A 601 -11.30 33.69 22.63
CA THR A 601 -11.46 34.48 23.88
C THR A 601 -10.49 33.99 24.98
N PHE A 602 -9.33 33.46 24.61
CA PHE A 602 -8.33 32.94 25.57
C PHE A 602 -7.29 33.98 25.94
#